data_4827fc7207b580f785b0fda95bb3ac5e
#
_entry.id   4827fc7207b580f785b0fda95bb3ac5e
#
_cell.length_a   1.000
_cell.length_b   1.000
_cell.length_c   1.000
_cell.angle_alpha   90.00
_cell.angle_beta   90.00
_cell.angle_gamma   90.00
#
_symmetry.space_group_name_H-M   'P 1'
#
loop_
_entity.id
_entity.type
_entity.pdbx_description
1 polymer ?
#
loop_
_entity_poly.entity_id
_entity_poly.type
_entity_poly.pdbx_seq_one_letter_code
_entity_poly.pdbx_strand_id
1 'polypeptide(L)' 'MTPGIEEITLRDFFAVFAIQALISEPSLKATEAEFAQRAYLIADAMLKERAKNE' A
#
# COMPACT_ATOMS: atom_id res chain seq x y z
N MET A 1 -22.81 3.93 -0.92
CA MET A 1 -22.26 2.67 -0.53
C MET A 1 -20.80 2.54 -0.94
N THR A 2 -19.99 2.00 -0.12
CA THR A 2 -18.57 1.86 -0.38
C THR A 2 -18.19 0.38 -0.38
N PRO A 3 -18.31 -0.27 -1.50
CA PRO A 3 -18.13 -1.71 -1.56
C PRO A 3 -16.77 -2.19 -1.07
N GLY A 4 -15.75 -1.39 -1.26
CA GLY A 4 -14.41 -1.82 -0.89
C GLY A 4 -14.18 -1.98 0.60
N ILE A 5 -15.03 -1.35 1.41
CA ILE A 5 -14.83 -1.39 2.84
C ILE A 5 -15.07 -2.77 3.44
N GLU A 6 -15.94 -3.54 2.82
CA GLU A 6 -16.30 -4.85 3.34
C GLU A 6 -15.29 -5.92 2.99
N GLU A 7 -14.34 -5.62 2.13
CA GLU A 7 -13.41 -6.62 1.64
C GLU A 7 -11.98 -6.14 1.74
N ILE A 8 -11.60 -5.81 2.94
CA ILE A 8 -10.21 -5.41 3.18
C ILE A 8 -9.34 -6.65 3.15
N THR A 9 -8.33 -6.61 2.30
CA THR A 9 -7.42 -7.73 2.12
C THR A 9 -6.11 -7.42 2.83
N LEU A 10 -5.26 -8.44 2.92
CA LEU A 10 -3.91 -8.26 3.44
C LEU A 10 -3.13 -7.26 2.59
N ARG A 11 -3.39 -7.26 1.29
CA ARG A 11 -2.80 -6.29 0.38
C ARG A 11 -3.15 -4.86 0.78
N ASP A 12 -4.42 -4.63 1.08
CA ASP A 12 -4.87 -3.32 1.55
C ASP A 12 -4.19 -2.94 2.85
N PHE A 13 -4.06 -3.89 3.75
CA PHE A 13 -3.45 -3.66 5.04
C PHE A 13 -1.99 -3.21 4.89
N PHE A 14 -1.24 -3.92 4.06
CA PHE A 14 0.15 -3.52 3.80
C PHE A 14 0.22 -2.16 3.12
N ALA A 15 -0.71 -1.87 2.21
CA ALA A 15 -0.72 -0.59 1.51
C ALA A 15 -0.96 0.57 2.47
N VAL A 16 -1.76 0.39 3.51
CA VAL A 16 -2.01 1.43 4.49
C VAL A 16 -0.71 1.87 5.16
N PHE A 17 0.09 0.93 5.60
CA PHE A 17 1.36 1.27 6.24
C PHE A 17 2.35 1.86 5.25
N ALA A 18 2.36 1.35 4.04
CA ALA A 18 3.26 1.87 3.01
C ALA A 18 2.92 3.32 2.66
N ILE A 19 1.64 3.63 2.49
CA ILE A 19 1.27 4.98 2.11
C ILE A 19 1.53 5.98 3.23
N GLN A 20 1.38 5.55 4.48
CA GLN A 20 1.71 6.41 5.61
C GLN A 20 3.18 6.81 5.58
N ALA A 21 4.05 5.85 5.33
CA ALA A 21 5.48 6.14 5.26
C ALA A 21 5.80 7.07 4.09
N LEU A 22 5.18 6.84 2.94
CA LEU A 22 5.42 7.67 1.77
C LEU A 22 4.98 9.11 1.98
N ILE A 23 3.79 9.29 2.55
CA ILE A 23 3.24 10.61 2.77
C ILE A 23 4.03 11.38 3.83
N SER A 24 4.61 10.66 4.79
CA SER A 24 5.36 11.27 5.87
C SER A 24 6.71 11.82 5.44
N GLU A 25 7.17 11.47 4.26
CA GLU A 25 8.49 11.88 3.80
C GLU A 25 8.40 13.23 3.10
N PRO A 26 8.90 14.29 3.72
CA PRO A 26 8.71 15.64 3.14
C PRO A 26 9.43 15.85 1.81
N SER A 27 10.43 15.06 1.51
CA SER A 27 11.16 15.20 0.25
C SER A 27 10.43 14.56 -0.92
N LEU A 28 9.45 13.72 -0.67
CA LEU A 28 8.72 13.07 -1.75
C LEU A 28 7.61 13.97 -2.25
N LYS A 29 7.66 14.24 -3.55
CA LYS A 29 6.63 15.07 -4.21
C LYS A 29 5.89 14.19 -5.19
N ALA A 30 4.63 13.94 -4.92
CA ALA A 30 3.83 13.08 -5.77
C ALA A 30 2.36 13.43 -5.61
N THR A 31 1.56 13.06 -6.59
CA THR A 31 0.12 13.20 -6.48
C THR A 31 -0.44 12.10 -5.61
N GLU A 32 -1.68 12.30 -5.19
CA GLU A 32 -2.37 11.28 -4.41
C GLU A 32 -2.46 9.96 -5.15
N ALA A 33 -2.73 10.03 -6.45
CA ALA A 33 -2.81 8.82 -7.26
C ALA A 33 -1.47 8.10 -7.32
N GLU A 34 -0.38 8.87 -7.41
CA GLU A 34 0.96 8.28 -7.43
C GLU A 34 1.31 7.64 -6.11
N PHE A 35 0.97 8.27 -5.00
CA PHE A 35 1.19 7.68 -3.69
C PHE A 35 0.42 6.38 -3.55
N ALA A 36 -0.84 6.38 -3.97
CA ALA A 36 -1.68 5.19 -3.86
C ALA A 36 -1.12 4.05 -4.71
N GLN A 37 -0.69 4.36 -5.91
CA GLN A 37 -0.11 3.35 -6.79
C GLN A 37 1.15 2.75 -6.19
N ARG A 38 2.02 3.58 -5.66
CA ARG A 38 3.26 3.10 -5.05
C ARG A 38 2.99 2.26 -3.82
N ALA A 39 1.99 2.65 -3.04
CA ALA A 39 1.65 1.89 -1.84
C ALA A 39 1.24 0.46 -2.21
N TYR A 40 0.43 0.29 -3.25
CA TYR A 40 0.02 -1.05 -3.65
C TYR A 40 1.16 -1.82 -4.32
N LEU A 41 2.05 -1.15 -5.01
CA LEU A 41 3.24 -1.82 -5.53
C LEU A 41 4.11 -2.37 -4.42
N ILE A 42 4.27 -1.59 -3.35
CA ILE A 42 5.02 -2.05 -2.19
C ILE A 42 4.30 -3.21 -1.51
N ALA A 43 2.98 -3.11 -1.39
CA ALA A 43 2.19 -4.18 -0.80
C ALA A 43 2.36 -5.49 -1.59
N ASP A 44 2.35 -5.39 -2.92
CA ASP A 44 2.54 -6.56 -3.76
C ASP A 44 3.92 -7.17 -3.56
N ALA A 45 4.94 -6.33 -3.45
CA ALA A 45 6.29 -6.82 -3.19
C ALA A 45 6.39 -7.51 -1.84
N MET A 46 5.71 -6.96 -0.84
CA MET A 46 5.70 -7.56 0.50
C MET A 46 5.02 -8.92 0.50
N LEU A 47 3.92 -9.04 -0.23
CA LEU A 47 3.23 -10.33 -0.33
C LEU A 47 4.11 -11.37 -1.02
N LYS A 48 4.87 -10.95 -2.01
CA LYS A 48 5.78 -11.82 -2.71
C LYS A 48 6.87 -12.32 -1.78
N GLU A 49 7.45 -11.42 -1.01
CA GLU A 49 8.50 -11.80 -0.06
C GLU A 49 7.95 -12.71 1.02
N ARG A 50 6.75 -12.41 1.50
CA ARG A 50 6.11 -13.25 2.51
C ARG A 50 5.93 -14.67 2.02
N ALA A 51 5.52 -14.83 0.78
CA ALA A 51 5.30 -16.16 0.20
C ALA A 51 6.58 -16.98 0.17
N LYS A 52 7.73 -16.33 -0.01
CA LYS A 52 9.01 -17.04 -0.01
C LYS A 52 9.37 -17.63 1.34
N ASN A 53 8.82 -17.07 2.39
CA ASN A 53 9.18 -17.47 3.75
C ASN A 53 8.19 -18.46 4.35
N GLU A 54 7.19 -18.82 3.60
CA GLU A 54 6.22 -19.83 4.03
C GLU A 54 6.56 -21.22 3.46
#